data_b7945c5ad00ae67fc9ff9bccddef1716
#
_entry.id   b7945c5ad00ae67fc9ff9bccddef1716
#
_cell.length_a   1.000
_cell.length_b   1.000
_cell.length_c   1.000
_cell.angle_alpha   90.00
_cell.angle_beta   90.00
_cell.angle_gamma   90.00
#
_symmetry.space_group_name_H-M   'P 1'
#
loop_
_entity.id
_entity.type
_entity.pdbx_description
1 polymer ?
#
loop_
_entity_poly.entity_id
_entity_poly.type
_entity_poly.pdbx_seq_one_letter_code
_entity_poly.pdbx_strand_id
1 'polypeptide(L)'
;SKLDSQPTDCLCKTEEGRMMDRAEAALQFICSDDRSVWVGMGMALQSEYGDAAREIWMDWSRQSDSFKEADARAVWRSFRGAGVSIASLFHEAKQNGWRDQGFQKPTDSQIAEQRQIAAQRHTQEGQERAELAALAAKKAEWILGQCKHEKHAYLHAKGFQELDGLVWYPTETQNLLCIPMYVGGKIAGLQMIDRDGAKKYLSGQITSQAEFCFDAGGLNAIDWWVEGFASGLSLRACLHALKLRYRIHVCFSAQNLQRMAHSGYVVADNDATETGEK
;
A
#
# COMPACT_ATOMS: atom_id res chain seq x y z
N SER A 1 65.88 -3.17 12.40
CA SER A 1 64.98 -3.72 11.39
C SER A 1 63.61 -3.13 11.59
N LYS A 2 63.27 -2.16 10.75
CA LYS A 2 61.95 -1.58 10.62
C LYS A 2 61.11 -2.53 9.77
N LEU A 3 59.99 -3.00 10.32
CA LEU A 3 58.95 -3.64 9.59
C LEU A 3 57.96 -2.56 9.18
N ASP A 4 57.93 -2.27 7.88
CA ASP A 4 56.92 -1.44 7.24
C ASP A 4 55.59 -2.14 7.28
N SER A 5 54.68 -1.59 8.05
CA SER A 5 53.26 -1.94 7.99
C SER A 5 52.64 -1.16 6.83
N GLN A 6 52.39 -1.82 5.73
CA GLN A 6 51.53 -1.26 4.67
C GLN A 6 50.08 -1.27 5.15
N PRO A 7 49.29 -0.26 4.88
CA PRO A 7 47.87 -0.28 5.15
C PRO A 7 47.17 -1.09 4.05
N THR A 8 46.77 -2.32 4.37
CA THR A 8 45.81 -3.11 3.61
C THR A 8 44.41 -2.57 3.88
N ASP A 9 44.04 -1.54 3.19
CA ASP A 9 42.64 -1.11 3.15
C ASP A 9 42.18 -0.99 1.69
N CYS A 10 42.21 -2.12 0.99
CA CYS A 10 41.48 -2.28 -0.26
C CYS A 10 40.22 -3.08 0.05
N LEU A 11 39.29 -2.44 0.76
CA LEU A 11 37.90 -2.91 0.90
C LEU A 11 37.33 -2.98 -0.51
N CYS A 12 37.16 -4.21 -0.99
CA CYS A 12 36.43 -4.52 -2.21
C CYS A 12 34.98 -4.06 -2.00
N LYS A 13 34.69 -2.79 -2.36
CA LYS A 13 33.30 -2.28 -2.34
C LYS A 13 32.48 -3.20 -3.22
N THR A 14 31.32 -3.63 -2.70
CA THR A 14 30.33 -4.38 -3.47
C THR A 14 29.92 -3.58 -4.71
N GLU A 15 29.45 -4.25 -5.75
CA GLU A 15 28.99 -3.58 -6.98
C GLU A 15 27.87 -2.56 -6.66
N GLU A 16 27.02 -2.89 -5.71
CA GLU A 16 25.96 -2.02 -5.18
C GLU A 16 26.53 -0.75 -4.51
N GLY A 17 27.60 -0.86 -3.73
CA GLY A 17 28.29 0.26 -3.14
C GLY A 17 28.91 1.19 -4.18
N ARG A 18 29.51 0.63 -5.27
CA ARG A 18 30.06 1.42 -6.38
C ARG A 18 28.98 2.15 -7.19
N MET A 19 27.82 1.54 -7.37
CA MET A 19 26.70 2.17 -8.04
C MET A 19 26.09 3.30 -7.20
N MET A 20 26.07 3.16 -5.90
CA MET A 20 25.59 4.18 -4.96
C MET A 20 26.57 5.38 -4.90
N ASP A 21 27.88 5.16 -4.84
CA ASP A 21 28.91 6.21 -4.96
C ASP A 21 28.79 6.99 -6.28
N ARG A 22 28.45 6.31 -7.35
CA ARG A 22 28.21 6.90 -8.67
C ARG A 22 26.97 7.79 -8.68
N ALA A 23 25.86 7.36 -8.05
CA ALA A 23 24.65 8.15 -7.92
C ALA A 23 24.88 9.41 -7.05
N GLU A 24 25.64 9.27 -5.95
CA GLU A 24 26.06 10.37 -5.11
C GLU A 24 26.89 11.43 -5.89
N ALA A 25 27.88 10.98 -6.67
CA ALA A 25 28.68 11.85 -7.52
C ALA A 25 27.83 12.57 -8.59
N ALA A 26 26.84 11.89 -9.17
CA ALA A 26 25.94 12.47 -10.15
C ALA A 26 25.01 13.54 -9.53
N LEU A 27 24.53 13.32 -8.30
CA LEU A 27 23.68 14.29 -7.59
C LEU A 27 24.35 15.65 -7.39
N GLN A 28 25.68 15.71 -7.25
CA GLN A 28 26.42 16.97 -7.09
C GLN A 28 26.28 17.93 -8.30
N PHE A 29 25.81 17.41 -9.43
CA PHE A 29 25.56 18.20 -10.65
C PHE A 29 24.09 18.62 -10.80
N ILE A 30 23.23 18.26 -9.85
CA ILE A 30 21.81 18.56 -9.86
C ILE A 30 21.50 19.55 -8.75
N CYS A 31 20.79 20.65 -9.08
CA CYS A 31 20.36 21.62 -8.09
C CYS A 31 19.21 21.06 -7.25
N SER A 32 19.31 21.19 -5.92
CA SER A 32 18.31 20.71 -4.96
C SER A 32 17.20 21.73 -4.65
N ASP A 33 17.21 22.92 -5.28
CA ASP A 33 16.25 23.99 -4.97
C ASP A 33 14.87 23.78 -5.64
N ASP A 34 14.83 23.13 -6.80
CA ASP A 34 13.57 22.81 -7.46
C ASP A 34 12.90 21.63 -6.75
N ARG A 35 11.69 21.86 -6.21
CA ARG A 35 10.95 20.85 -5.46
C ARG A 35 10.62 19.61 -6.29
N SER A 36 10.32 19.77 -7.57
CA SER A 36 9.95 18.64 -8.43
C SER A 36 11.16 17.75 -8.72
N VAL A 37 12.31 18.37 -8.98
CA VAL A 37 13.61 17.69 -9.13
C VAL A 37 14.00 17.04 -7.82
N TRP A 38 13.92 17.75 -6.70
CA TRP A 38 14.25 17.25 -5.37
C TRP A 38 13.47 16.01 -4.98
N VAL A 39 12.14 16.02 -5.17
CA VAL A 39 11.27 14.84 -4.95
C VAL A 39 11.62 13.73 -5.92
N GLY A 40 11.78 14.04 -7.21
CA GLY A 40 12.10 13.06 -8.25
C GLY A 40 13.41 12.30 -7.99
N MET A 41 14.47 13.02 -7.56
CA MET A 41 15.75 12.39 -7.23
C MET A 41 15.64 11.50 -5.99
N GLY A 42 14.86 11.93 -4.98
CA GLY A 42 14.58 11.09 -3.80
C GLY A 42 13.84 9.80 -4.15
N MET A 43 12.82 9.89 -5.00
CA MET A 43 12.08 8.72 -5.48
C MET A 43 12.98 7.77 -6.29
N ALA A 44 13.85 8.30 -7.16
CA ALA A 44 14.79 7.51 -7.94
C ALA A 44 15.78 6.73 -7.07
N LEU A 45 16.34 7.39 -6.06
CA LEU A 45 17.27 6.78 -5.11
C LEU A 45 16.59 5.73 -4.24
N GLN A 46 15.41 6.03 -3.70
CA GLN A 46 14.69 5.08 -2.87
C GLN A 46 14.21 3.86 -3.67
N SER A 47 13.80 4.06 -4.92
CA SER A 47 13.39 2.95 -5.80
C SER A 47 14.51 1.96 -6.08
N GLU A 48 15.76 2.43 -6.20
CA GLU A 48 16.92 1.59 -6.54
C GLU A 48 17.60 1.00 -5.30
N TYR A 49 17.82 1.85 -4.26
CA TYR A 49 18.67 1.50 -3.12
C TYR A 49 17.91 1.42 -1.79
N GLY A 50 16.60 1.69 -1.79
CA GLY A 50 15.80 1.71 -0.57
C GLY A 50 16.29 2.73 0.45
N ASP A 51 16.18 2.39 1.74
CA ASP A 51 16.59 3.26 2.85
C ASP A 51 18.10 3.50 2.93
N ALA A 52 18.92 2.68 2.27
CA ALA A 52 20.37 2.85 2.25
C ALA A 52 20.80 4.17 1.59
N ALA A 53 20.03 4.68 0.63
CA ALA A 53 20.32 5.95 -0.05
C ALA A 53 19.75 7.18 0.66
N ARG A 54 19.07 7.01 1.80
CA ARG A 54 18.45 8.12 2.52
C ARG A 54 19.45 9.22 2.91
N GLU A 55 20.58 8.84 3.48
CA GLU A 55 21.58 9.82 3.93
C GLU A 55 22.21 10.57 2.76
N ILE A 56 22.45 9.91 1.63
CA ILE A 56 22.95 10.54 0.40
C ILE A 56 21.97 11.61 -0.08
N TRP A 57 20.68 11.31 -0.11
CA TRP A 57 19.67 12.29 -0.51
C TRP A 57 19.52 13.42 0.51
N MET A 58 19.62 13.12 1.81
CA MET A 58 19.57 14.13 2.86
C MET A 58 20.77 15.08 2.77
N ASP A 59 21.99 14.57 2.56
CA ASP A 59 23.21 15.37 2.44
C ASP A 59 23.16 16.28 1.20
N TRP A 60 22.70 15.75 0.08
CA TRP A 60 22.49 16.56 -1.11
C TRP A 60 21.39 17.61 -0.89
N SER A 61 20.31 17.27 -0.21
CA SER A 61 19.23 18.21 0.11
C SER A 61 19.70 19.40 0.97
N ARG A 62 20.68 19.21 1.85
CA ARG A 62 21.25 20.26 2.70
C ARG A 62 21.95 21.39 1.92
N GLN A 63 22.19 21.20 0.64
CA GLN A 63 22.77 22.24 -0.23
C GLN A 63 21.75 23.34 -0.56
N SER A 64 20.45 23.10 -0.38
CA SER A 64 19.40 24.09 -0.59
C SER A 64 19.21 24.99 0.63
N ASP A 65 19.08 26.30 0.39
CA ASP A 65 18.78 27.29 1.45
C ASP A 65 17.40 27.06 2.08
N SER A 66 16.51 26.38 1.38
CA SER A 66 15.15 26.04 1.85
C SER A 66 15.08 24.74 2.63
N PHE A 67 16.19 24.04 2.85
CA PHE A 67 16.23 22.74 3.50
C PHE A 67 15.69 22.77 4.94
N LYS A 68 14.77 21.85 5.22
CA LYS A 68 14.28 21.57 6.57
C LYS A 68 14.30 20.06 6.80
N GLU A 69 15.10 19.63 7.76
CA GLU A 69 15.34 18.21 8.02
C GLU A 69 14.06 17.44 8.34
N ALA A 70 13.15 18.04 9.13
CA ALA A 70 11.88 17.40 9.48
C ALA A 70 11.00 17.14 8.26
N ASP A 71 10.94 18.12 7.33
CA ASP A 71 10.16 18.02 6.09
C ASP A 71 10.79 16.98 5.16
N ALA A 72 12.11 16.98 5.01
CA ALA A 72 12.82 16.00 4.19
C ALA A 72 12.61 14.59 4.71
N ARG A 73 12.70 14.34 6.02
CA ARG A 73 12.41 13.04 6.62
C ARG A 73 10.95 12.61 6.40
N ALA A 74 9.99 13.53 6.44
CA ALA A 74 8.59 13.23 6.19
C ALA A 74 8.36 12.86 4.72
N VAL A 75 8.97 13.61 3.79
CA VAL A 75 8.88 13.35 2.34
C VAL A 75 9.53 12.01 1.99
N TRP A 76 10.73 11.70 2.52
CA TRP A 76 11.37 10.41 2.29
C TRP A 76 10.46 9.23 2.68
N ARG A 77 9.82 9.31 3.84
CA ARG A 77 8.88 8.29 4.31
C ARG A 77 7.61 8.17 3.47
N SER A 78 7.25 9.21 2.72
CA SER A 78 6.07 9.20 1.84
C SER A 78 6.32 8.51 0.50
N PHE A 79 7.56 8.31 0.10
CA PHE A 79 7.89 7.62 -1.15
C PHE A 79 7.38 6.17 -1.11
N ARG A 80 6.84 5.69 -2.22
CA ARG A 80 6.26 4.33 -2.34
C ARG A 80 6.96 3.47 -3.40
N GLY A 81 8.15 3.88 -3.82
CA GLY A 81 8.98 3.10 -4.76
C GLY A 81 8.40 2.94 -6.17
N ALA A 82 7.48 3.82 -6.60
CA ALA A 82 6.87 3.72 -7.92
C ALA A 82 7.09 4.98 -8.76
N GLY A 83 7.54 4.80 -10.00
CA GLY A 83 7.39 5.79 -11.08
C GLY A 83 8.65 6.51 -11.54
N VAL A 84 9.73 6.61 -10.74
CA VAL A 84 10.98 7.25 -11.16
C VAL A 84 12.13 6.27 -11.00
N SER A 85 12.85 5.99 -12.09
CA SER A 85 14.02 5.10 -12.06
C SER A 85 15.32 5.89 -11.82
N ILE A 86 16.36 5.21 -11.35
CA ILE A 86 17.69 5.79 -11.18
C ILE A 86 18.27 6.34 -12.51
N ALA A 87 17.79 5.85 -13.66
CA ALA A 87 18.15 6.38 -14.97
C ALA A 87 17.77 7.86 -15.12
N SER A 88 16.68 8.32 -14.48
CA SER A 88 16.25 9.72 -14.48
C SER A 88 17.26 10.62 -13.77
N LEU A 89 17.85 10.17 -12.65
CA LEU A 89 18.92 10.89 -11.95
C LEU A 89 20.14 11.07 -12.85
N PHE A 90 20.61 10.00 -13.47
CA PHE A 90 21.75 10.08 -14.38
C PHE A 90 21.48 10.90 -15.64
N HIS A 91 20.23 10.90 -16.12
CA HIS A 91 19.83 11.74 -17.25
C HIS A 91 19.92 13.22 -16.89
N GLU A 92 19.34 13.61 -15.75
CA GLU A 92 19.36 14.99 -15.25
C GLU A 92 20.78 15.46 -14.98
N ALA A 93 21.60 14.65 -14.32
CA ALA A 93 23.00 14.95 -14.05
C ALA A 93 23.80 15.17 -15.35
N LYS A 94 23.57 14.37 -16.40
CA LYS A 94 24.22 14.55 -17.70
C LYS A 94 23.84 15.84 -18.40
N GLN A 95 22.58 16.27 -18.31
CA GLN A 95 22.14 17.56 -18.84
C GLN A 95 22.86 18.72 -18.14
N ASN A 96 23.20 18.56 -16.87
CA ASN A 96 23.93 19.52 -16.06
C ASN A 96 25.47 19.34 -16.11
N GLY A 97 25.98 18.57 -17.08
CA GLY A 97 27.41 18.44 -17.36
C GLY A 97 28.14 17.32 -16.65
N TRP A 98 27.44 16.47 -15.89
CA TRP A 98 28.04 15.27 -15.31
C TRP A 98 28.54 14.32 -16.40
N ARG A 99 29.77 13.84 -16.27
CA ARG A 99 30.37 12.83 -17.17
C ARG A 99 30.75 11.62 -16.34
N ASP A 100 30.26 10.49 -16.75
CA ASP A 100 30.53 9.21 -16.10
C ASP A 100 31.97 8.76 -16.36
N GLN A 101 32.84 9.01 -15.39
CA GLN A 101 34.24 8.58 -15.48
C GLN A 101 34.36 7.18 -14.87
N GLY A 102 34.00 6.16 -15.62
CA GLY A 102 34.23 4.76 -15.24
C GLY A 102 33.03 3.81 -15.31
N PHE A 103 31.93 4.24 -15.91
CA PHE A 103 30.82 3.33 -16.18
C PHE A 103 31.18 2.35 -17.28
N GLN A 104 31.40 1.11 -16.93
CA GLN A 104 31.33 0.01 -17.87
C GLN A 104 29.87 -0.37 -18.05
N LYS A 105 29.37 -0.25 -19.28
CA LYS A 105 28.03 -0.72 -19.62
C LYS A 105 27.93 -2.20 -19.21
N PRO A 106 26.90 -2.60 -18.42
CA PRO A 106 26.75 -4.00 -18.07
C PRO A 106 26.73 -4.87 -19.31
N THR A 107 27.41 -5.99 -19.27
CA THR A 107 27.37 -6.95 -20.36
C THR A 107 26.00 -7.58 -20.48
N ASP A 108 25.65 -8.08 -21.65
CA ASP A 108 24.36 -8.76 -21.87
C ASP A 108 24.16 -9.93 -20.89
N SER A 109 25.26 -10.60 -20.50
CA SER A 109 25.22 -11.63 -19.46
C SER A 109 24.86 -11.10 -18.08
N GLN A 110 25.41 -9.95 -17.66
CA GLN A 110 25.09 -9.30 -16.38
C GLN A 110 23.64 -8.79 -16.35
N ILE A 111 23.17 -8.26 -17.48
CA ILE A 111 21.77 -7.85 -17.63
C ILE A 111 20.82 -9.06 -17.50
N ALA A 112 21.18 -10.18 -18.12
CA ALA A 112 20.40 -11.41 -18.05
C ALA A 112 20.34 -11.97 -16.62
N GLU A 113 21.48 -11.98 -15.92
CA GLU A 113 21.59 -12.42 -14.53
C GLU A 113 20.75 -11.54 -13.59
N GLN A 114 20.84 -10.20 -13.72
CA GLN A 114 20.03 -9.26 -12.93
C GLN A 114 18.53 -9.48 -13.16
N ARG A 115 18.11 -9.71 -14.42
CA ARG A 115 16.72 -10.02 -14.74
C ARG A 115 16.26 -11.32 -14.10
N GLN A 116 17.12 -12.34 -14.08
CA GLN A 116 16.83 -13.62 -13.46
C GLN A 116 16.68 -13.49 -11.93
N ILE A 117 17.58 -12.76 -11.28
CA ILE A 117 17.51 -12.46 -9.84
C ILE A 117 16.24 -11.69 -9.51
N ALA A 118 15.93 -10.65 -10.29
CA ALA A 118 14.70 -9.86 -10.10
C ALA A 118 13.44 -10.72 -10.27
N ALA A 119 13.41 -11.60 -11.27
CA ALA A 119 12.30 -12.53 -11.48
C ALA A 119 12.14 -13.52 -10.32
N GLN A 120 13.26 -14.05 -9.79
CA GLN A 120 13.25 -14.94 -8.64
C GLN A 120 12.74 -14.23 -7.37
N ARG A 121 13.22 -13.01 -7.09
CA ARG A 121 12.72 -12.19 -5.96
C ARG A 121 11.21 -11.93 -6.07
N HIS A 122 10.75 -11.51 -7.24
CA HIS A 122 9.32 -11.28 -7.49
C HIS A 122 8.47 -12.54 -7.27
N THR A 123 8.98 -13.69 -7.70
CA THR A 123 8.29 -14.99 -7.50
C THR A 123 8.24 -15.33 -6.00
N GLN A 124 9.34 -15.16 -5.28
CA GLN A 124 9.44 -15.43 -3.85
C GLN A 124 8.52 -14.50 -3.05
N GLU A 125 8.56 -13.19 -3.31
CA GLU A 125 7.66 -12.22 -2.67
C GLU A 125 6.18 -12.52 -2.95
N GLY A 126 5.87 -12.99 -4.18
CA GLY A 126 4.53 -13.45 -4.55
C GLY A 126 4.08 -14.66 -3.74
N GLN A 127 4.98 -15.65 -3.55
CA GLN A 127 4.71 -16.84 -2.73
C GLN A 127 4.51 -16.49 -1.26
N GLU A 128 5.40 -15.69 -0.68
CA GLU A 128 5.28 -15.24 0.72
C GLU A 128 3.97 -14.48 0.95
N ARG A 129 3.60 -13.60 0.02
CA ARG A 129 2.32 -12.88 0.08
C ARG A 129 1.12 -13.82 -0.01
N ALA A 130 1.17 -14.84 -0.87
CA ALA A 130 0.11 -15.82 -1.00
C ALA A 130 -0.02 -16.70 0.26
N GLU A 131 1.09 -17.07 0.90
CA GLU A 131 1.09 -17.82 2.16
C GLU A 131 0.49 -17.00 3.31
N LEU A 132 0.89 -15.74 3.45
CA LEU A 132 0.32 -14.82 4.45
C LEU A 132 -1.18 -14.63 4.22
N ALA A 133 -1.62 -14.49 2.96
CA ALA A 133 -3.03 -14.37 2.62
C ALA A 133 -3.81 -15.64 2.97
N ALA A 134 -3.25 -16.81 2.73
CA ALA A 134 -3.87 -18.09 3.11
C ALA A 134 -4.00 -18.24 4.63
N LEU A 135 -2.99 -17.83 5.38
CA LEU A 135 -3.04 -17.81 6.86
C LEU A 135 -4.09 -16.82 7.37
N ALA A 136 -4.18 -15.64 6.77
CA ALA A 136 -5.19 -14.63 7.12
C ALA A 136 -6.61 -15.14 6.82
N ALA A 137 -6.84 -15.80 5.69
CA ALA A 137 -8.11 -16.40 5.33
C ALA A 137 -8.54 -17.48 6.35
N LYS A 138 -7.64 -18.40 6.70
CA LYS A 138 -7.90 -19.43 7.73
C LYS A 138 -8.22 -18.81 9.09
N LYS A 139 -7.48 -17.75 9.48
CA LYS A 139 -7.75 -17.01 10.71
C LYS A 139 -9.11 -16.32 10.66
N ALA A 140 -9.49 -15.77 9.52
CA ALA A 140 -10.81 -15.17 9.32
C ALA A 140 -11.93 -16.20 9.49
N GLU A 141 -11.82 -17.37 8.88
CA GLU A 141 -12.79 -18.48 9.05
C GLU A 141 -12.91 -18.91 10.51
N TRP A 142 -11.75 -19.05 11.19
CA TRP A 142 -11.75 -19.43 12.61
C TRP A 142 -12.45 -18.38 13.48
N ILE A 143 -12.16 -17.07 13.28
CA ILE A 143 -12.80 -15.97 14.02
C ILE A 143 -14.31 -15.97 13.76
N LEU A 144 -14.74 -16.12 12.52
CA LEU A 144 -16.16 -16.17 12.15
C LEU A 144 -16.89 -17.32 12.85
N GLY A 145 -16.23 -18.47 12.99
CA GLY A 145 -16.76 -19.61 13.74
C GLY A 145 -16.89 -19.36 15.26
N GLN A 146 -16.21 -18.34 15.79
CA GLN A 146 -16.31 -17.93 17.20
C GLN A 146 -17.28 -16.78 17.42
N CYS A 147 -17.76 -16.12 16.34
CA CYS A 147 -18.64 -14.98 16.45
C CYS A 147 -20.02 -15.38 16.98
N LYS A 148 -20.61 -14.48 17.75
CA LYS A 148 -22.00 -14.56 18.16
C LYS A 148 -22.84 -13.55 17.39
N HIS A 149 -24.10 -13.88 17.12
CA HIS A 149 -25.08 -12.93 16.56
C HIS A 149 -25.65 -12.11 17.69
N GLU A 150 -25.27 -10.86 17.83
CA GLU A 150 -25.74 -9.99 18.90
C GLU A 150 -25.58 -8.49 18.57
N LYS A 151 -26.14 -7.64 19.42
CA LYS A 151 -26.05 -6.19 19.27
C LYS A 151 -24.62 -5.71 19.43
N HIS A 152 -24.24 -4.70 18.65
CA HIS A 152 -22.92 -4.08 18.77
C HIS A 152 -23.02 -2.56 18.84
N ALA A 153 -22.19 -1.93 19.68
CA ALA A 153 -22.25 -0.49 19.94
C ALA A 153 -22.10 0.35 18.65
N TYR A 154 -21.25 -0.08 17.73
CA TYR A 154 -21.08 0.59 16.44
C TYR A 154 -22.38 0.59 15.62
N LEU A 155 -23.10 -0.52 15.55
CA LEU A 155 -24.37 -0.61 14.82
C LEU A 155 -25.41 0.32 15.46
N HIS A 156 -25.48 0.33 16.79
CA HIS A 156 -26.35 1.23 17.53
C HIS A 156 -26.04 2.71 17.22
N ALA A 157 -24.75 3.10 17.29
CA ALA A 157 -24.31 4.47 16.98
C ALA A 157 -24.61 4.90 15.52
N LYS A 158 -24.70 3.92 14.59
CA LYS A 158 -25.08 4.16 13.19
C LYS A 158 -26.61 4.13 12.94
N GLY A 159 -27.42 3.99 14.01
CA GLY A 159 -28.88 3.99 13.92
C GLY A 159 -29.52 2.61 13.70
N PHE A 160 -28.74 1.53 13.72
CA PHE A 160 -29.21 0.15 13.52
C PHE A 160 -29.39 -0.59 14.86
N GLN A 161 -30.25 -0.07 15.73
CA GLN A 161 -30.41 -0.56 17.11
C GLN A 161 -30.95 -1.99 17.19
N GLU A 162 -31.78 -2.39 16.21
CA GLU A 162 -32.43 -3.71 16.21
C GLU A 162 -31.65 -4.75 15.40
N LEU A 163 -30.52 -4.36 14.78
CA LEU A 163 -29.72 -5.25 13.97
C LEU A 163 -28.67 -5.97 14.82
N ASP A 164 -28.66 -7.31 14.74
CA ASP A 164 -27.55 -8.12 15.25
C ASP A 164 -26.45 -8.24 14.22
N GLY A 165 -25.20 -8.22 14.66
CA GLY A 165 -24.02 -8.43 13.85
C GLY A 165 -23.23 -9.66 14.30
N LEU A 166 -22.23 -10.04 13.53
CA LEU A 166 -21.26 -11.06 13.93
C LEU A 166 -20.26 -10.42 14.88
N VAL A 167 -20.32 -10.72 16.17
CA VAL A 167 -19.48 -10.13 17.22
C VAL A 167 -18.50 -11.18 17.75
N TRP A 168 -17.22 -10.84 17.70
CA TRP A 168 -16.13 -11.65 18.25
C TRP A 168 -15.54 -10.99 19.49
N TYR A 169 -15.22 -11.81 20.48
CA TYR A 169 -14.60 -11.41 21.74
C TYR A 169 -13.16 -11.92 21.81
N PRO A 170 -12.15 -11.13 21.36
CA PRO A 170 -10.76 -11.52 21.52
C PRO A 170 -10.30 -11.56 22.98
N THR A 171 -10.94 -10.78 23.85
CA THR A 171 -10.76 -10.78 25.30
C THR A 171 -12.11 -10.53 25.99
N GLU A 172 -12.18 -10.69 27.30
CA GLU A 172 -13.41 -10.41 28.06
C GLU A 172 -13.88 -8.94 27.99
N THR A 173 -12.97 -8.02 27.70
CA THR A 173 -13.25 -6.57 27.68
C THR A 173 -13.38 -5.99 26.28
N GLN A 174 -13.03 -6.74 25.24
CA GLN A 174 -13.08 -6.29 23.85
C GLN A 174 -14.12 -7.07 23.06
N ASN A 175 -14.97 -6.37 22.37
CA ASN A 175 -15.86 -6.92 21.36
C ASN A 175 -15.64 -6.21 20.04
N LEU A 176 -15.68 -6.97 18.95
CA LEU A 176 -15.42 -6.51 17.60
C LEU A 176 -16.53 -7.01 16.68
N LEU A 177 -17.15 -6.07 15.97
CA LEU A 177 -18.06 -6.40 14.87
C LEU A 177 -17.22 -6.91 13.69
N CYS A 178 -17.46 -8.12 13.25
CA CYS A 178 -16.73 -8.78 12.17
C CYS A 178 -17.54 -8.76 10.88
N ILE A 179 -16.97 -8.18 9.83
CA ILE A 179 -17.54 -8.19 8.49
C ILE A 179 -16.62 -9.05 7.61
N PRO A 180 -17.10 -10.18 7.09
CA PRO A 180 -16.31 -11.03 6.23
C PRO A 180 -15.99 -10.34 4.91
N MET A 181 -14.77 -10.53 4.43
CA MET A 181 -14.27 -9.99 3.16
C MET A 181 -14.04 -11.17 2.19
N TYR A 182 -14.68 -11.12 1.04
CA TYR A 182 -14.61 -12.18 0.04
C TYR A 182 -13.89 -11.68 -1.23
N VAL A 183 -13.06 -12.54 -1.81
CA VAL A 183 -12.47 -12.35 -3.14
C VAL A 183 -12.86 -13.55 -4.00
N GLY A 184 -13.54 -13.32 -5.10
CA GLY A 184 -14.03 -14.40 -5.96
C GLY A 184 -14.92 -15.42 -5.22
N GLY A 185 -15.72 -14.96 -4.27
CA GLY A 185 -16.62 -15.79 -3.46
C GLY A 185 -15.94 -16.60 -2.35
N LYS A 186 -14.63 -16.49 -2.18
CA LYS A 186 -13.87 -17.16 -1.11
C LYS A 186 -13.50 -16.15 -0.04
N ILE A 187 -13.48 -16.59 1.25
CA ILE A 187 -13.06 -15.74 2.34
C ILE A 187 -11.59 -15.36 2.16
N ALA A 188 -11.30 -14.06 2.23
CA ALA A 188 -9.95 -13.51 2.09
C ALA A 188 -9.47 -12.79 3.35
N GLY A 189 -10.40 -12.41 4.24
CA GLY A 189 -10.08 -11.71 5.46
C GLY A 189 -11.33 -11.20 6.19
N LEU A 190 -11.11 -10.29 7.11
CA LEU A 190 -12.14 -9.63 7.90
C LEU A 190 -11.87 -8.14 8.01
N GLN A 191 -12.92 -7.34 7.98
CA GLN A 191 -12.92 -6.01 8.61
C GLN A 191 -13.50 -6.17 10.00
N MET A 192 -12.75 -5.78 11.03
CA MET A 192 -13.16 -5.80 12.42
C MET A 192 -13.36 -4.36 12.89
N ILE A 193 -14.52 -4.04 13.44
CA ILE A 193 -14.86 -2.69 13.89
C ILE A 193 -15.09 -2.74 15.40
N ASP A 194 -14.38 -1.89 16.13
CA ASP A 194 -14.56 -1.77 17.58
C ASP A 194 -15.79 -0.89 17.93
N ARG A 195 -16.05 -0.77 19.23
CA ARG A 195 -17.17 -0.01 19.77
C ARG A 195 -17.16 1.48 19.36
N ASP A 196 -15.97 2.04 19.15
CA ASP A 196 -15.74 3.46 18.81
C ASP A 196 -15.71 3.69 17.29
N GLY A 197 -15.81 2.61 16.50
CA GLY A 197 -15.86 2.65 15.05
C GLY A 197 -14.48 2.53 14.37
N ALA A 198 -13.40 2.30 15.13
CA ALA A 198 -12.10 2.07 14.53
C ALA A 198 -12.06 0.72 13.82
N LYS A 199 -11.54 0.74 12.58
CA LYS A 199 -11.50 -0.42 11.69
C LYS A 199 -10.14 -1.08 11.73
N LYS A 200 -10.10 -2.40 11.87
CA LYS A 200 -8.89 -3.23 11.87
C LYS A 200 -9.03 -4.35 10.86
N TYR A 201 -7.90 -4.79 10.35
CA TYR A 201 -7.79 -5.86 9.37
C TYR A 201 -6.79 -6.92 9.85
N LEU A 202 -6.92 -8.14 9.35
CA LEU A 202 -5.94 -9.18 9.65
C LEU A 202 -4.63 -8.90 8.89
N SER A 203 -3.52 -9.14 9.55
CA SER A 203 -2.21 -9.01 8.91
C SER A 203 -2.09 -10.00 7.74
N GLY A 204 -1.61 -9.52 6.59
CA GLY A 204 -1.40 -10.32 5.39
C GLY A 204 -2.67 -10.62 4.58
N GLN A 205 -3.87 -10.19 5.00
CA GLN A 205 -5.08 -10.43 4.22
C GLN A 205 -5.09 -9.66 2.89
N ILE A 206 -5.76 -10.22 1.90
CA ILE A 206 -6.02 -9.56 0.62
C ILE A 206 -7.22 -8.62 0.80
N THR A 207 -7.00 -7.32 0.56
CA THR A 207 -8.06 -6.30 0.56
C THR A 207 -8.45 -5.88 -0.86
N SER A 208 -7.55 -6.07 -1.82
CA SER A 208 -7.80 -5.75 -3.24
C SER A 208 -8.88 -6.66 -3.79
N GLN A 209 -9.90 -6.07 -4.42
CA GLN A 209 -11.08 -6.77 -4.96
C GLN A 209 -11.90 -7.54 -3.90
N ALA A 210 -11.71 -7.20 -2.64
CA ALA A 210 -12.52 -7.77 -1.58
C ALA A 210 -13.86 -7.05 -1.46
N GLU A 211 -14.92 -7.84 -1.28
CA GLU A 211 -16.28 -7.33 -1.10
C GLU A 211 -17.03 -8.12 -0.01
N PHE A 212 -18.09 -7.48 0.50
CA PHE A 212 -19.16 -8.12 1.22
C PHE A 212 -20.47 -7.79 0.53
N CYS A 213 -21.31 -8.77 0.26
CA CYS A 213 -22.54 -8.55 -0.49
C CYS A 213 -23.78 -8.78 0.36
N PHE A 214 -24.70 -7.80 0.37
CA PHE A 214 -26.09 -8.02 0.78
C PHE A 214 -26.91 -8.38 -0.45
N ASP A 215 -27.36 -9.62 -0.54
CA ASP A 215 -28.11 -10.12 -1.68
C ASP A 215 -29.58 -10.39 -1.28
N ALA A 216 -30.51 -9.60 -1.84
CA ALA A 216 -31.94 -9.82 -1.75
C ALA A 216 -32.50 -10.57 -2.97
N GLY A 217 -31.64 -11.14 -3.77
CA GLY A 217 -31.80 -12.17 -4.78
C GLY A 217 -32.84 -11.98 -5.89
N GLY A 218 -32.59 -12.66 -7.00
CA GLY A 218 -33.47 -12.82 -8.14
C GLY A 218 -32.89 -12.34 -9.46
N LEU A 219 -33.51 -12.82 -10.58
CA LEU A 219 -33.04 -12.53 -11.94
C LEU A 219 -33.01 -11.05 -12.32
N ASN A 220 -33.70 -10.17 -11.55
CA ASN A 220 -33.81 -8.74 -11.82
C ASN A 220 -33.19 -7.89 -10.68
N ALA A 221 -32.28 -8.45 -9.89
CA ALA A 221 -31.57 -7.67 -8.87
C ALA A 221 -30.61 -6.69 -9.52
N ILE A 222 -30.66 -5.45 -9.09
CA ILE A 222 -29.78 -4.38 -9.53
C ILE A 222 -28.55 -4.33 -8.63
N ASP A 223 -27.37 -4.21 -9.22
CA ASP A 223 -26.12 -4.06 -8.49
C ASP A 223 -25.96 -2.64 -7.96
N TRP A 224 -25.62 -2.52 -6.70
CA TRP A 224 -25.33 -1.27 -5.99
C TRP A 224 -23.96 -1.40 -5.34
N TRP A 225 -23.15 -0.38 -5.52
CA TRP A 225 -21.77 -0.36 -5.05
C TRP A 225 -21.58 0.73 -4.01
N VAL A 226 -21.06 0.36 -2.85
CA VAL A 226 -20.82 1.29 -1.73
C VAL A 226 -19.42 1.07 -1.18
N GLU A 227 -18.83 2.12 -0.61
CA GLU A 227 -17.54 2.00 0.03
C GLU A 227 -17.63 1.30 1.38
N GLY A 228 -18.49 1.77 2.27
CA GLY A 228 -18.53 1.39 3.67
C GLY A 228 -19.66 0.45 4.05
N PHE A 229 -19.46 -0.36 5.09
CA PHE A 229 -20.47 -1.30 5.58
C PHE A 229 -21.74 -0.58 6.11
N ALA A 230 -21.57 0.56 6.84
CA ALA A 230 -22.71 1.32 7.34
C ALA A 230 -23.53 1.94 6.20
N SER A 231 -22.86 2.47 5.15
CA SER A 231 -23.51 2.98 3.94
C SER A 231 -24.32 1.88 3.24
N GLY A 232 -23.74 0.66 3.17
CA GLY A 232 -24.42 -0.54 2.67
C GLY A 232 -25.67 -0.91 3.46
N LEU A 233 -25.61 -0.82 4.79
CA LEU A 233 -26.77 -1.08 5.65
C LEU A 233 -27.88 -0.04 5.45
N SER A 234 -27.53 1.25 5.35
CA SER A 234 -28.47 2.34 5.10
C SER A 234 -29.18 2.16 3.75
N LEU A 235 -28.39 1.87 2.71
CA LEU A 235 -28.93 1.60 1.38
C LEU A 235 -29.84 0.38 1.37
N ARG A 236 -29.45 -0.70 2.06
CA ARG A 236 -30.27 -1.90 2.22
C ARG A 236 -31.63 -1.58 2.84
N ALA A 237 -31.65 -0.77 3.91
CA ALA A 237 -32.89 -0.37 4.56
C ALA A 237 -33.81 0.40 3.58
N CYS A 238 -33.26 1.35 2.81
CA CYS A 238 -34.00 2.13 1.82
C CYS A 238 -34.58 1.23 0.71
N LEU A 239 -33.76 0.35 0.12
CA LEU A 239 -34.19 -0.53 -0.98
C LEU A 239 -35.23 -1.55 -0.51
N HIS A 240 -35.08 -2.04 0.73
CA HIS A 240 -36.06 -2.93 1.34
C HIS A 240 -37.41 -2.23 1.54
N ALA A 241 -37.43 -1.00 2.05
CA ALA A 241 -38.65 -0.20 2.23
C ALA A 241 -39.35 0.06 0.87
N LEU A 242 -38.56 0.24 -0.19
CA LEU A 242 -39.07 0.42 -1.57
C LEU A 242 -39.45 -0.90 -2.24
N LYS A 243 -39.28 -2.05 -1.58
CA LYS A 243 -39.53 -3.40 -2.10
C LYS A 243 -38.78 -3.71 -3.41
N LEU A 244 -37.60 -3.11 -3.56
CA LEU A 244 -36.73 -3.35 -4.72
C LEU A 244 -35.86 -4.59 -4.49
N ARG A 245 -35.49 -5.26 -5.59
CA ARG A 245 -34.51 -6.35 -5.59
C ARG A 245 -33.12 -5.77 -5.79
N TYR A 246 -32.14 -6.19 -4.99
CA TYR A 246 -30.81 -5.61 -4.99
C TYR A 246 -29.72 -6.64 -4.69
N ARG A 247 -28.53 -6.33 -5.15
CA ARG A 247 -27.24 -6.80 -4.63
C ARG A 247 -26.41 -5.59 -4.25
N ILE A 248 -26.05 -5.45 -2.99
CA ILE A 248 -25.26 -4.32 -2.50
C ILE A 248 -23.86 -4.83 -2.19
N HIS A 249 -22.89 -4.36 -2.96
CA HIS A 249 -21.47 -4.70 -2.85
C HIS A 249 -20.79 -3.65 -1.99
N VAL A 250 -20.35 -4.04 -0.80
CA VAL A 250 -19.52 -3.22 0.09
C VAL A 250 -18.06 -3.46 -0.26
N CYS A 251 -17.36 -2.44 -0.76
CA CYS A 251 -16.01 -2.55 -1.34
C CYS A 251 -14.89 -2.23 -0.34
N PHE A 252 -15.20 -1.74 0.86
CA PHE A 252 -14.28 -1.43 1.97
C PHE A 252 -13.30 -0.26 1.75
N SER A 253 -13.18 0.27 0.53
CA SER A 253 -12.39 1.46 0.22
C SER A 253 -12.83 2.09 -1.09
N ALA A 254 -12.60 3.42 -1.25
CA ALA A 254 -12.85 4.15 -2.50
C ALA A 254 -12.08 3.55 -3.68
N GLN A 255 -10.84 3.12 -3.47
CA GLN A 255 -10.03 2.50 -4.52
C GLN A 255 -10.60 1.16 -5.01
N ASN A 256 -11.14 0.33 -4.10
CA ASN A 256 -11.83 -0.91 -4.50
C ASN A 256 -13.15 -0.60 -5.19
N LEU A 257 -13.91 0.36 -4.68
CA LEU A 257 -15.16 0.81 -5.29
C LEU A 257 -14.92 1.22 -6.74
N GLN A 258 -13.94 2.08 -7.00
CA GLN A 258 -13.56 2.52 -8.35
C GLN A 258 -13.13 1.36 -9.26
N ARG A 259 -12.46 0.36 -8.69
CA ARG A 259 -11.94 -0.79 -9.45
C ARG A 259 -13.00 -1.81 -9.79
N MET A 260 -13.97 -2.01 -8.89
CA MET A 260 -14.92 -3.13 -8.94
C MET A 260 -16.26 -2.73 -9.55
N ALA A 261 -16.71 -1.48 -9.37
CA ALA A 261 -17.98 -1.02 -9.91
C ALA A 261 -17.95 -0.98 -11.43
N HIS A 262 -18.70 -1.89 -12.08
CA HIS A 262 -18.73 -2.04 -13.53
C HIS A 262 -20.14 -1.95 -14.13
N SER A 263 -21.19 -2.09 -13.30
CA SER A 263 -22.61 -2.02 -13.71
C SER A 263 -23.47 -1.59 -12.52
N GLY A 264 -24.67 -1.08 -12.76
CA GLY A 264 -25.59 -0.66 -11.70
C GLY A 264 -25.34 0.76 -11.20
N TYR A 265 -25.48 0.97 -9.89
CA TYR A 265 -25.39 2.28 -9.25
C TYR A 265 -24.27 2.31 -8.23
N VAL A 266 -23.56 3.45 -8.18
CA VAL A 266 -22.54 3.74 -7.16
C VAL A 266 -23.12 4.76 -6.18
N VAL A 267 -23.02 4.47 -4.88
CA VAL A 267 -23.35 5.40 -3.82
C VAL A 267 -22.03 5.75 -3.10
N ALA A 268 -21.51 6.93 -3.45
CA ALA A 268 -20.28 7.45 -2.84
C ALA A 268 -20.57 8.14 -1.52
N ASP A 269 -19.67 8.02 -0.57
CA ASP A 269 -19.71 8.80 0.67
C ASP A 269 -19.39 10.27 0.32
N ASN A 270 -20.18 11.21 0.85
CA ASN A 270 -19.97 12.64 0.66
C ASN A 270 -19.00 13.14 1.75
N ASP A 271 -17.73 12.83 1.59
CA ASP A 271 -16.69 13.33 2.47
C ASP A 271 -16.41 14.82 2.18
N ALA A 272 -16.40 15.65 3.21
CA ALA A 272 -16.04 17.07 3.11
C ALA A 272 -14.56 17.32 2.71
N THR A 273 -13.79 16.26 2.52
CA THR A 273 -12.43 16.26 1.99
C THR A 273 -12.46 15.70 0.58
N GLU A 274 -11.79 16.36 -0.37
CA GLU A 274 -11.75 16.10 -1.84
C GLU A 274 -11.49 14.63 -2.29
N THR A 275 -11.41 13.69 -1.39
CA THR A 275 -11.19 12.26 -1.68
C THR A 275 -12.45 11.50 -2.11
N GLY A 276 -13.64 12.05 -1.93
CA GLY A 276 -14.93 11.42 -2.27
C GLY A 276 -15.43 11.64 -3.70
N GLU A 277 -14.86 12.58 -4.45
CA GLU A 277 -15.34 13.02 -5.77
C GLU A 277 -14.49 12.55 -6.97
N LYS A 278 -13.72 11.49 -6.88
CA LYS A 278 -12.91 11.01 -8.02
C LYS A 278 -13.46 9.76 -8.65
#